data_b11ef9f20a022508e760642975201957
#
_entry.id   b11ef9f20a022508e760642975201957
#
_cell.length_a   1.000
_cell.length_b   1.000
_cell.length_c   1.000
_cell.angle_alpha   90.00
_cell.angle_beta   90.00
_cell.angle_gamma   90.00
#
_symmetry.space_group_name_H-M   'P 1'
#
loop_
_entity.id
_entity.type
_entity.pdbx_description
1 polymer ?
#
loop_
_entity_poly.entity_id
_entity_poly.type
_entity_poly.pdbx_seq_one_letter_code
_entity_poly.pdbx_strand_id
1 'polypeptide(L)'
;MSREIMIGNRAIGDGHPTYIVAEIGINHNGSIEIAKSLIDVAVNNGVDAVKFQKRTPELCVPPDQQKHMRETPWGYISYLEYRYKVEFGLNEYREIDRYCKQNNMPWFASVWDEPSVDFLQQFNPICFKIPSASLTDKSLLLHARETGMPVILSTGMSTMQEIKAAVKVLGEKNLLITHATSTYPCDPEELNLKMIRTLVETFPCPIGYSGHEVGLIPTVVAVSMGACMVERHITLDRAMWGSDQAASVEPGGIERLVKYIHVTEKALGDGVKRVYESELNSLSRLRRVKD
;
A
#
# COMPACT_ATOMS: atom_id res chain seq x y z
N MET A 1 -21.71 9.61 8.29
CA MET A 1 -21.44 9.70 6.83
C MET A 1 -20.51 8.56 6.46
N SER A 2 -20.70 7.94 5.30
CA SER A 2 -19.78 6.91 4.78
C SER A 2 -18.42 7.55 4.48
N ARG A 3 -17.33 6.91 4.90
CA ARG A 3 -15.96 7.35 4.59
C ARG A 3 -15.62 6.84 3.19
N GLU A 4 -15.41 7.74 2.26
CA GLU A 4 -15.16 7.39 0.86
C GLU A 4 -14.19 8.36 0.20
N ILE A 5 -13.35 7.85 -0.69
CA ILE A 5 -12.45 8.60 -1.55
C ILE A 5 -12.47 8.00 -2.97
N MET A 6 -12.32 8.85 -3.98
CA MET A 6 -12.10 8.40 -5.35
C MET A 6 -10.62 8.32 -5.65
N ILE A 7 -10.12 7.14 -6.05
CA ILE A 7 -8.76 6.94 -6.58
C ILE A 7 -8.89 6.45 -8.03
N GLY A 8 -8.48 7.29 -8.96
CA GLY A 8 -8.80 7.07 -10.37
C GLY A 8 -10.31 7.07 -10.60
N ASN A 9 -10.82 5.98 -11.12
CA ASN A 9 -12.27 5.78 -11.40
C ASN A 9 -12.95 4.88 -10.36
N ARG A 10 -12.30 4.54 -9.24
CA ARG A 10 -12.81 3.61 -8.23
C ARG A 10 -13.05 4.30 -6.89
N ALA A 11 -14.23 4.10 -6.33
CA ALA A 11 -14.55 4.49 -4.96
C ALA A 11 -13.93 3.49 -3.97
N ILE A 12 -13.28 4.01 -2.92
CA ILE A 12 -12.61 3.26 -1.87
C ILE A 12 -13.11 3.77 -0.51
N GLY A 13 -13.53 2.89 0.36
CA GLY A 13 -14.06 3.26 1.68
C GLY A 13 -15.11 2.30 2.18
N ASP A 14 -15.95 2.80 3.08
CA ASP A 14 -17.00 2.00 3.73
C ASP A 14 -17.99 1.44 2.70
N GLY A 15 -18.20 0.13 2.73
CA GLY A 15 -19.16 -0.55 1.87
C GLY A 15 -18.66 -0.85 0.44
N HIS A 16 -17.42 -0.51 0.12
CA HIS A 16 -16.77 -0.89 -1.13
C HIS A 16 -15.84 -2.10 -0.93
N PRO A 17 -15.59 -2.89 -1.99
CA PRO A 17 -14.56 -3.93 -1.95
C PRO A 17 -13.19 -3.35 -1.61
N THR A 18 -12.42 -4.09 -0.84
CA THR A 18 -11.05 -3.70 -0.46
C THR A 18 -10.20 -3.43 -1.69
N TYR A 19 -9.53 -2.28 -1.70
CA TYR A 19 -8.58 -1.91 -2.75
C TYR A 19 -7.23 -2.53 -2.47
N ILE A 20 -6.76 -3.41 -3.36
CA ILE A 20 -5.52 -4.18 -3.17
C ILE A 20 -4.41 -3.56 -3.99
N VAL A 21 -3.35 -3.11 -3.32
CA VAL A 21 -2.17 -2.48 -3.94
C VAL A 21 -0.96 -3.40 -3.81
N ALA A 22 -0.34 -3.68 -4.95
CA ALA A 22 0.95 -4.36 -5.01
C ALA A 22 2.08 -3.30 -5.05
N GLU A 23 2.82 -3.19 -3.96
CA GLU A 23 3.99 -2.32 -3.87
C GLU A 23 5.20 -2.99 -4.53
N ILE A 24 5.55 -2.53 -5.71
CA ILE A 24 6.80 -2.91 -6.39
C ILE A 24 7.99 -2.23 -5.69
N GLY A 25 7.78 -1.01 -5.23
CA GLY A 25 8.77 -0.26 -4.46
C GLY A 25 10.08 -0.14 -5.21
N ILE A 26 11.14 -0.70 -4.62
CA ILE A 26 12.48 -0.82 -5.22
C ILE A 26 12.85 -2.27 -5.57
N ASN A 27 11.93 -3.21 -5.46
CA ASN A 27 12.18 -4.64 -5.70
C ASN A 27 12.52 -4.95 -7.17
N HIS A 28 12.34 -4.00 -8.05
CA HIS A 28 12.80 -4.06 -9.44
C HIS A 28 14.33 -3.92 -9.58
N ASN A 29 15.07 -3.54 -8.52
CA ASN A 29 16.54 -3.42 -8.52
C ASN A 29 17.09 -2.62 -9.71
N GLY A 30 16.42 -1.53 -10.14
CA GLY A 30 16.83 -0.71 -11.27
C GLY A 30 16.59 -1.34 -12.65
N SER A 31 15.94 -2.50 -12.73
CA SER A 31 15.61 -3.18 -13.99
C SER A 31 14.15 -2.96 -14.39
N ILE A 32 13.95 -2.39 -15.59
CA ILE A 32 12.61 -2.20 -16.15
C ILE A 32 11.94 -3.54 -16.48
N GLU A 33 12.71 -4.57 -16.84
CA GLU A 33 12.16 -5.89 -17.15
C GLU A 33 11.66 -6.60 -15.87
N ILE A 34 12.37 -6.45 -14.76
CA ILE A 34 11.87 -6.95 -13.46
C ILE A 34 10.61 -6.18 -13.06
N ALA A 35 10.58 -4.85 -13.24
CA ALA A 35 9.40 -4.05 -12.96
C ALA A 35 8.18 -4.52 -13.78
N LYS A 36 8.34 -4.78 -15.08
CA LYS A 36 7.27 -5.34 -15.93
C LYS A 36 6.81 -6.71 -15.46
N SER A 37 7.74 -7.61 -15.11
CA SER A 37 7.41 -8.93 -14.58
C SER A 37 6.59 -8.82 -13.28
N LEU A 38 6.88 -7.85 -12.41
CA LEU A 38 6.10 -7.59 -11.19
C LEU A 38 4.72 -7.00 -11.52
N ILE A 39 4.60 -6.14 -12.54
CA ILE A 39 3.31 -5.67 -13.05
C ILE A 39 2.48 -6.87 -13.56
N ASP A 40 3.09 -7.78 -14.32
CA ASP A 40 2.40 -8.99 -14.81
C ASP A 40 1.89 -9.87 -13.67
N VAL A 41 2.67 -10.03 -12.60
CA VAL A 41 2.22 -10.71 -11.38
C VAL A 41 0.96 -10.05 -10.82
N ALA A 42 0.93 -8.73 -10.71
CA ALA A 42 -0.22 -7.98 -10.22
C ALA A 42 -1.45 -8.14 -11.13
N VAL A 43 -1.26 -7.98 -12.44
CA VAL A 43 -2.33 -8.15 -13.46
C VAL A 43 -2.94 -9.53 -13.40
N ASN A 44 -2.11 -10.57 -13.43
CA ASN A 44 -2.55 -11.96 -13.49
C ASN A 44 -3.28 -12.43 -12.22
N ASN A 45 -3.10 -11.72 -11.10
CA ASN A 45 -3.70 -12.08 -9.83
C ASN A 45 -4.84 -11.12 -9.40
N GLY A 46 -5.25 -10.20 -10.28
CA GLY A 46 -6.41 -9.34 -10.01
C GLY A 46 -6.17 -8.30 -8.92
N VAL A 47 -4.94 -7.80 -8.79
CA VAL A 47 -4.59 -6.65 -7.96
C VAL A 47 -5.15 -5.38 -8.59
N ASP A 48 -5.58 -4.42 -7.79
CA ASP A 48 -6.27 -3.21 -8.27
C ASP A 48 -5.32 -2.11 -8.76
N ALA A 49 -4.11 -2.04 -8.19
CA ALA A 49 -3.08 -1.12 -8.63
C ALA A 49 -1.69 -1.61 -8.26
N VAL A 50 -0.68 -1.16 -9.02
CA VAL A 50 0.72 -1.29 -8.62
C VAL A 50 1.26 0.05 -8.14
N LYS A 51 2.22 0.00 -7.20
CA LYS A 51 2.84 1.19 -6.66
C LYS A 51 4.36 1.14 -6.79
N PHE A 52 4.93 2.29 -7.11
CA PHE A 52 6.36 2.53 -7.16
C PHE A 52 6.78 3.55 -6.11
N GLN A 53 8.06 3.90 -6.09
CA GLN A 53 8.61 4.96 -5.26
C GLN A 53 9.36 5.95 -6.14
N LYS A 54 9.16 7.24 -5.90
CA LYS A 54 9.91 8.31 -6.56
C LYS A 54 10.56 9.19 -5.52
N ARG A 55 11.84 9.40 -5.67
CA ARG A 55 12.64 10.27 -4.80
C ARG A 55 13.76 10.95 -5.57
N THR A 56 14.23 12.05 -5.03
CA THR A 56 15.49 12.68 -5.41
C THR A 56 16.54 12.18 -4.42
N PRO A 57 17.46 11.27 -4.83
CA PRO A 57 18.36 10.60 -3.89
C PRO A 57 19.13 11.54 -2.96
N GLU A 58 19.62 12.67 -3.46
CA GLU A 58 20.39 13.65 -2.68
C GLU A 58 19.58 14.32 -1.57
N LEU A 59 18.28 14.53 -1.82
CA LEU A 59 17.36 15.14 -0.84
C LEU A 59 16.89 14.13 0.21
N CYS A 60 16.70 12.88 -0.21
CA CYS A 60 16.09 11.85 0.62
C CYS A 60 17.09 11.02 1.43
N VAL A 61 18.36 10.95 1.00
CA VAL A 61 19.40 10.27 1.77
C VAL A 61 20.02 11.26 2.76
N PRO A 62 19.92 11.00 4.09
CA PRO A 62 20.53 11.87 5.09
C PRO A 62 22.02 12.11 4.79
N PRO A 63 22.53 13.34 4.93
CA PRO A 63 23.90 13.70 4.53
C PRO A 63 25.00 12.84 5.17
N ASP A 64 24.81 12.43 6.43
CA ASP A 64 25.71 11.54 7.16
C ASP A 64 25.71 10.11 6.60
N GLN A 65 24.63 9.68 5.96
CA GLN A 65 24.47 8.36 5.37
C GLN A 65 24.97 8.26 3.91
N GLN A 66 25.04 9.38 3.19
CA GLN A 66 25.34 9.39 1.75
C GLN A 66 26.62 8.65 1.38
N LYS A 67 27.66 8.79 2.21
CA LYS A 67 28.99 8.21 1.99
C LYS A 67 29.19 6.83 2.63
N HIS A 68 28.18 6.28 3.33
CA HIS A 68 28.31 4.96 3.92
C HIS A 68 28.40 3.90 2.82
N MET A 69 29.53 3.17 2.82
CA MET A 69 29.80 2.12 1.87
C MET A 69 29.02 0.85 2.21
N ARG A 70 28.55 0.16 1.19
CA ARG A 70 27.83 -1.13 1.32
C ARG A 70 28.12 -2.05 0.15
N GLU A 71 28.03 -3.34 0.41
CA GLU A 71 28.05 -4.34 -0.64
C GLU A 71 26.72 -4.35 -1.38
N THR A 72 26.78 -4.40 -2.70
CA THR A 72 25.62 -4.41 -3.59
C THR A 72 25.91 -5.30 -4.80
N PRO A 73 24.90 -5.68 -5.61
CA PRO A 73 25.14 -6.40 -6.87
C PRO A 73 26.04 -5.66 -7.87
N TRP A 74 26.17 -4.35 -7.69
CA TRP A 74 27.05 -3.50 -8.53
C TRP A 74 28.43 -3.27 -7.93
N GLY A 75 28.78 -4.01 -6.85
CA GLY A 75 30.04 -3.87 -6.13
C GLY A 75 29.92 -3.10 -4.81
N TYR A 76 31.06 -2.72 -4.24
CA TYR A 76 31.13 -1.98 -2.98
C TYR A 76 31.04 -0.48 -3.30
N ILE A 77 29.84 0.08 -3.13
CA ILE A 77 29.50 1.47 -3.50
C ILE A 77 28.88 2.23 -2.32
N SER A 78 28.82 3.54 -2.42
CA SER A 78 28.19 4.38 -1.40
C SER A 78 26.66 4.19 -1.39
N TYR A 79 26.03 4.54 -0.25
CA TYR A 79 24.57 4.48 -0.14
C TYR A 79 23.87 5.38 -1.16
N LEU A 80 24.42 6.56 -1.40
CA LEU A 80 23.87 7.48 -2.39
C LEU A 80 23.96 6.88 -3.81
N GLU A 81 25.12 6.32 -4.19
CA GLU A 81 25.27 5.64 -5.49
C GLU A 81 24.31 4.47 -5.64
N TYR A 82 24.14 3.67 -4.59
CA TYR A 82 23.13 2.61 -4.58
C TYR A 82 21.71 3.16 -4.82
N ARG A 83 21.35 4.28 -4.15
CA ARG A 83 20.03 4.89 -4.35
C ARG A 83 19.81 5.33 -5.79
N TYR A 84 20.82 5.86 -6.47
CA TYR A 84 20.76 6.15 -7.92
C TYR A 84 20.60 4.91 -8.78
N LYS A 85 21.21 3.78 -8.40
CA LYS A 85 21.10 2.52 -9.15
C LYS A 85 19.68 1.94 -9.16
N VAL A 86 18.93 2.18 -8.10
CA VAL A 86 17.56 1.68 -7.97
C VAL A 86 16.49 2.73 -8.25
N GLU A 87 16.86 3.98 -8.49
CA GLU A 87 15.92 5.05 -8.80
C GLU A 87 15.63 5.11 -10.30
N PHE A 88 14.36 5.05 -10.67
CA PHE A 88 13.95 5.20 -12.07
C PHE A 88 13.86 6.67 -12.49
N GLY A 89 14.31 6.94 -13.71
CA GLY A 89 14.22 8.22 -14.37
C GLY A 89 12.99 8.32 -15.30
N LEU A 90 12.98 9.39 -16.09
CA LEU A 90 11.86 9.71 -16.96
C LEU A 90 11.58 8.61 -18.02
N ASN A 91 12.62 7.99 -18.56
CA ASN A 91 12.44 6.97 -19.60
C ASN A 91 11.80 5.70 -19.04
N GLU A 92 12.23 5.26 -17.86
CA GLU A 92 11.68 4.09 -17.18
C GLU A 92 10.22 4.34 -16.76
N TYR A 93 9.89 5.53 -16.24
CA TYR A 93 8.52 5.88 -15.89
C TYR A 93 7.59 6.02 -17.11
N ARG A 94 8.10 6.50 -18.26
CA ARG A 94 7.35 6.47 -19.53
C ARG A 94 7.05 5.04 -19.98
N GLU A 95 8.00 4.14 -19.81
CA GLU A 95 7.81 2.74 -20.14
C GLU A 95 6.83 2.04 -19.17
N ILE A 96 6.93 2.33 -17.87
CA ILE A 96 5.96 1.85 -16.86
C ILE A 96 4.55 2.33 -17.20
N ASP A 97 4.38 3.62 -17.47
CA ASP A 97 3.09 4.21 -17.81
C ASP A 97 2.48 3.56 -19.05
N ARG A 98 3.29 3.40 -20.12
CA ARG A 98 2.88 2.71 -21.33
C ARG A 98 2.47 1.28 -21.06
N TYR A 99 3.29 0.53 -20.32
CA TYR A 99 3.06 -0.89 -20.02
C TYR A 99 1.84 -1.10 -19.14
N CYS A 100 1.68 -0.28 -18.12
CA CYS A 100 0.50 -0.31 -17.25
C CYS A 100 -0.80 0.01 -18.01
N LYS A 101 -0.78 1.02 -18.90
CA LYS A 101 -1.93 1.34 -19.77
C LYS A 101 -2.30 0.20 -20.71
N GLN A 102 -1.32 -0.49 -21.31
CA GLN A 102 -1.55 -1.63 -22.18
C GLN A 102 -2.21 -2.81 -21.44
N ASN A 103 -1.92 -2.97 -20.17
CA ASN A 103 -2.46 -4.04 -19.32
C ASN A 103 -3.67 -3.60 -18.48
N ASN A 104 -4.20 -2.38 -18.67
CA ASN A 104 -5.27 -1.78 -17.87
C ASN A 104 -4.97 -1.83 -16.35
N MET A 105 -3.70 -1.69 -15.97
CA MET A 105 -3.24 -1.70 -14.59
C MET A 105 -3.07 -0.26 -14.10
N PRO A 106 -3.90 0.24 -13.16
CA PRO A 106 -3.65 1.52 -12.51
C PRO A 106 -2.31 1.52 -11.77
N TRP A 107 -1.60 2.65 -11.83
CA TRP A 107 -0.36 2.79 -11.10
C TRP A 107 -0.22 4.17 -10.46
N PHE A 108 0.54 4.25 -9.39
CA PHE A 108 0.93 5.48 -8.73
C PHE A 108 2.27 5.28 -8.00
N ALA A 109 2.76 6.31 -7.32
CA ALA A 109 4.01 6.17 -6.59
C ALA A 109 3.99 6.90 -5.23
N SER A 110 4.85 6.44 -4.32
CA SER A 110 5.20 7.20 -3.12
C SER A 110 6.12 8.35 -3.51
N VAL A 111 5.79 9.55 -3.06
CA VAL A 111 6.61 10.76 -3.24
C VAL A 111 7.37 11.04 -1.94
N TRP A 112 8.68 11.25 -2.06
CA TRP A 112 9.57 11.43 -0.91
C TRP A 112 10.05 12.88 -0.75
N ASP A 113 9.82 13.72 -1.77
CA ASP A 113 10.21 15.11 -1.88
C ASP A 113 9.31 15.85 -2.88
N GLU A 114 9.32 17.19 -2.87
CA GLU A 114 8.50 18.01 -3.76
C GLU A 114 8.85 17.82 -5.25
N PRO A 115 10.14 17.74 -5.66
CA PRO A 115 10.49 17.43 -7.04
C PRO A 115 9.90 16.10 -7.54
N SER A 116 9.71 15.12 -6.65
CA SER A 116 9.08 13.85 -6.99
C SER A 116 7.58 14.00 -7.26
N VAL A 117 6.89 14.90 -6.56
CA VAL A 117 5.48 15.26 -6.86
C VAL A 117 5.40 15.86 -8.26
N ASP A 118 6.22 16.89 -8.55
CA ASP A 118 6.25 17.57 -9.84
C ASP A 118 6.60 16.60 -10.99
N PHE A 119 7.55 15.71 -10.74
CA PHE A 119 7.94 14.67 -11.70
C PHE A 119 6.76 13.77 -12.05
N LEU A 120 6.01 13.30 -11.06
CA LEU A 120 4.90 12.36 -11.30
C LEU A 120 3.66 13.03 -11.91
N GLN A 121 3.45 14.34 -11.70
CA GLN A 121 2.35 15.07 -12.33
C GLN A 121 2.34 14.97 -13.85
N GLN A 122 3.51 14.77 -14.49
CA GLN A 122 3.64 14.59 -15.94
C GLN A 122 2.88 13.36 -16.48
N PHE A 123 2.58 12.40 -15.61
CA PHE A 123 1.91 11.13 -15.94
C PHE A 123 0.42 11.12 -15.58
N ASN A 124 -0.11 12.22 -15.03
CA ASN A 124 -1.49 12.31 -14.51
C ASN A 124 -1.79 11.17 -13.51
N PRO A 125 -1.07 11.08 -12.38
CA PRO A 125 -1.21 9.98 -11.43
C PRO A 125 -2.63 9.91 -10.87
N ILE A 126 -3.10 8.72 -10.51
CA ILE A 126 -4.43 8.53 -9.90
C ILE A 126 -4.48 9.03 -8.44
N CYS A 127 -3.37 9.09 -7.75
CA CYS A 127 -3.18 9.62 -6.40
C CYS A 127 -1.68 9.75 -6.09
N PHE A 128 -1.35 10.42 -4.99
CA PHE A 128 -0.02 10.37 -4.39
C PHE A 128 -0.04 9.55 -3.10
N LYS A 129 1.06 8.85 -2.81
CA LYS A 129 1.30 8.25 -1.50
C LYS A 129 2.39 9.05 -0.78
N ILE A 130 2.10 9.47 0.45
CA ILE A 130 3.13 9.98 1.37
C ILE A 130 3.65 8.79 2.17
N PRO A 131 4.95 8.43 2.06
CA PRO A 131 5.52 7.34 2.82
C PRO A 131 5.62 7.70 4.30
N SER A 132 5.69 6.70 5.17
CA SER A 132 5.79 6.90 6.63
C SER A 132 6.93 7.83 7.05
N ALA A 133 8.07 7.73 6.37
CA ALA A 133 9.25 8.56 6.67
C ALA A 133 9.02 10.06 6.41
N SER A 134 8.07 10.43 5.55
CA SER A 134 7.78 11.82 5.18
C SER A 134 6.52 12.38 5.86
N LEU A 135 5.90 11.64 6.78
CA LEU A 135 4.65 12.07 7.44
C LEU A 135 4.80 13.43 8.15
N THR A 136 5.97 13.70 8.71
CA THR A 136 6.25 14.96 9.43
C THR A 136 6.77 16.08 8.55
N ASP A 137 7.00 15.81 7.26
CA ASP A 137 7.45 16.81 6.29
C ASP A 137 6.30 17.70 5.83
N LYS A 138 6.10 18.81 6.56
CA LYS A 138 5.01 19.75 6.30
C LYS A 138 5.08 20.37 4.90
N SER A 139 6.28 20.61 4.37
CA SER A 139 6.46 21.21 3.05
C SER A 139 5.96 20.27 1.96
N LEU A 140 6.40 19.01 1.99
CA LEU A 140 5.94 17.97 1.07
C LEU A 140 4.43 17.73 1.19
N LEU A 141 3.88 17.68 2.42
CA LEU A 141 2.43 17.51 2.62
C LEU A 141 1.63 18.63 1.97
N LEU A 142 2.05 19.88 2.14
CA LEU A 142 1.40 21.04 1.51
C LEU A 142 1.50 20.98 -0.01
N HIS A 143 2.69 20.68 -0.53
CA HIS A 143 2.93 20.58 -1.97
C HIS A 143 2.07 19.48 -2.62
N ALA A 144 2.01 18.28 -2.02
CA ALA A 144 1.13 17.22 -2.50
C ALA A 144 -0.35 17.60 -2.44
N ARG A 145 -0.81 18.26 -1.36
CA ARG A 145 -2.19 18.74 -1.22
C ARG A 145 -2.56 19.77 -2.28
N GLU A 146 -1.67 20.70 -2.62
CA GLU A 146 -1.90 21.79 -3.57
C GLU A 146 -2.14 21.28 -5.00
N THR A 147 -1.73 20.06 -5.31
CA THR A 147 -2.06 19.40 -6.58
C THR A 147 -3.55 19.11 -6.75
N GLY A 148 -4.32 19.07 -5.66
CA GLY A 148 -5.73 18.68 -5.64
C GLY A 148 -5.98 17.18 -5.82
N MET A 149 -4.93 16.39 -6.00
CA MET A 149 -5.03 14.92 -6.17
C MET A 149 -5.35 14.22 -4.85
N PRO A 150 -5.98 13.03 -4.89
CA PRO A 150 -6.13 12.18 -3.72
C PRO A 150 -4.77 11.84 -3.11
N VAL A 151 -4.70 11.82 -1.77
CA VAL A 151 -3.48 11.48 -1.04
C VAL A 151 -3.73 10.28 -0.15
N ILE A 152 -2.81 9.33 -0.18
CA ILE A 152 -2.73 8.22 0.77
C ILE A 152 -1.58 8.54 1.74
N LEU A 153 -1.88 8.62 3.05
CA LEU A 153 -0.91 8.92 4.11
C LEU A 153 -0.55 7.67 4.89
N SER A 154 0.72 7.26 4.89
CA SER A 154 1.20 6.14 5.70
C SER A 154 1.66 6.62 7.09
N THR A 155 1.35 5.83 8.15
CA THR A 155 1.50 6.27 9.54
C THR A 155 2.58 5.53 10.34
N GLY A 156 3.41 4.73 9.70
CA GLY A 156 4.55 4.07 10.37
C GLY A 156 5.52 5.09 10.98
N MET A 157 6.23 4.69 12.03
CA MET A 157 7.19 5.54 12.77
C MET A 157 6.59 6.83 13.34
N SER A 158 5.27 6.90 13.52
CA SER A 158 4.60 8.13 13.92
C SER A 158 3.72 7.93 15.14
N THR A 159 3.69 8.93 15.98
CA THR A 159 2.75 9.05 17.10
C THR A 159 1.38 9.54 16.61
N MET A 160 0.32 9.29 17.38
CA MET A 160 -1.01 9.81 17.08
C MET A 160 -1.03 11.35 16.99
N GLN A 161 -0.18 12.05 17.73
CA GLN A 161 -0.07 13.50 17.67
C GLN A 161 0.48 13.97 16.32
N GLU A 162 1.52 13.31 15.80
CA GLU A 162 2.10 13.59 14.49
C GLU A 162 1.11 13.27 13.37
N ILE A 163 0.39 12.14 13.45
CA ILE A 163 -0.67 11.78 12.50
C ILE A 163 -1.74 12.88 12.44
N LYS A 164 -2.24 13.32 13.61
CA LYS A 164 -3.23 14.42 13.65
C LYS A 164 -2.69 15.72 13.06
N ALA A 165 -1.41 16.04 13.29
CA ALA A 165 -0.78 17.22 12.71
C ALA A 165 -0.67 17.11 11.19
N ALA A 166 -0.29 15.96 10.65
CA ALA A 166 -0.22 15.70 9.21
C ALA A 166 -1.62 15.78 8.55
N VAL A 167 -2.63 15.16 9.17
CA VAL A 167 -4.02 15.23 8.68
C VAL A 167 -4.54 16.67 8.69
N LYS A 168 -4.18 17.47 9.70
CA LYS A 168 -4.53 18.90 9.73
C LYS A 168 -3.93 19.69 8.56
N VAL A 169 -2.71 19.32 8.13
CA VAL A 169 -2.05 19.95 6.97
C VAL A 169 -2.69 19.51 5.67
N LEU A 170 -2.91 18.20 5.49
CA LEU A 170 -3.51 17.64 4.27
C LEU A 170 -4.99 17.98 4.12
N GLY A 171 -5.70 18.16 5.23
CA GLY A 171 -7.16 18.19 5.26
C GLY A 171 -7.74 16.78 5.15
N GLU A 172 -9.00 16.62 5.48
CA GLU A 172 -9.70 15.32 5.51
C GLU A 172 -10.30 14.93 4.16
N LYS A 173 -10.48 15.92 3.28
CA LYS A 173 -11.04 15.68 1.94
C LYS A 173 -9.97 15.07 1.02
N ASN A 174 -10.35 14.06 0.26
CA ASN A 174 -9.45 13.33 -0.65
C ASN A 174 -8.23 12.71 0.06
N LEU A 175 -8.38 12.29 1.32
CA LEU A 175 -7.36 11.66 2.13
C LEU A 175 -7.77 10.23 2.49
N LEU A 176 -6.85 9.27 2.35
CA LEU A 176 -6.92 7.92 2.90
C LEU A 176 -5.70 7.74 3.83
N ILE A 177 -5.92 7.18 5.01
CA ILE A 177 -4.85 6.95 5.99
C ILE A 177 -4.58 5.45 6.08
N THR A 178 -3.31 5.03 5.98
CA THR A 178 -2.94 3.61 6.16
C THR A 178 -2.19 3.42 7.48
N HIS A 179 -2.68 2.47 8.30
CA HIS A 179 -1.88 1.96 9.41
C HIS A 179 -0.68 1.18 8.86
N ALA A 180 0.49 1.40 9.43
CA ALA A 180 1.73 0.72 9.06
C ALA A 180 2.69 0.63 10.25
N THR A 181 3.54 -0.41 10.27
CA THR A 181 4.76 -0.49 11.08
C THR A 181 5.94 -0.61 10.13
N SER A 182 6.94 0.28 10.28
CA SER A 182 8.03 0.42 9.31
C SER A 182 9.27 -0.38 9.71
N THR A 183 9.09 -1.68 9.92
CA THR A 183 10.15 -2.70 10.10
C THR A 183 10.01 -3.73 8.98
N TYR A 184 11.11 -4.17 8.34
CA TYR A 184 11.12 -5.01 7.14
C TYR A 184 12.00 -6.26 7.30
N PRO A 185 11.45 -7.45 7.64
CA PRO A 185 10.06 -7.69 7.97
C PRO A 185 9.67 -7.21 9.37
N CYS A 186 8.37 -7.00 9.59
CA CYS A 186 7.81 -6.63 10.89
C CYS A 186 7.38 -7.87 11.66
N ASP A 187 7.73 -7.94 12.93
CA ASP A 187 7.28 -8.99 13.83
C ASP A 187 5.79 -8.85 14.16
N PRO A 188 5.05 -9.96 14.30
CA PRO A 188 3.61 -9.94 14.56
C PRO A 188 3.21 -9.12 15.80
N GLU A 189 4.01 -9.12 16.85
CA GLU A 189 3.79 -8.39 18.10
C GLU A 189 3.81 -6.87 17.91
N GLU A 190 4.50 -6.36 16.88
CA GLU A 190 4.64 -4.93 16.59
C GLU A 190 3.59 -4.42 15.61
N LEU A 191 2.82 -5.30 14.95
CA LEU A 191 1.82 -4.91 13.94
C LEU A 191 0.67 -4.08 14.53
N ASN A 192 0.28 -4.34 15.76
CA ASN A 192 -0.77 -3.61 16.48
C ASN A 192 -2.02 -3.31 15.62
N LEU A 193 -2.57 -4.34 14.97
CA LEU A 193 -3.69 -4.19 14.02
C LEU A 193 -4.93 -3.52 14.62
N LYS A 194 -5.09 -3.54 15.95
CA LYS A 194 -6.17 -2.80 16.64
C LYS A 194 -6.13 -1.30 16.36
N MET A 195 -4.96 -0.76 15.98
CA MET A 195 -4.84 0.64 15.57
C MET A 195 -5.73 1.00 14.37
N ILE A 196 -6.07 0.05 13.51
CA ILE A 196 -7.01 0.28 12.40
C ILE A 196 -8.34 0.79 12.96
N ARG A 197 -8.89 0.14 13.99
CA ARG A 197 -10.14 0.59 14.66
C ARG A 197 -9.98 1.96 15.31
N THR A 198 -8.87 2.20 15.99
CA THR A 198 -8.57 3.50 16.60
C THR A 198 -8.53 4.62 15.55
N LEU A 199 -7.93 4.37 14.38
CA LEU A 199 -7.91 5.33 13.27
C LEU A 199 -9.32 5.54 12.68
N VAL A 200 -10.08 4.46 12.51
CA VAL A 200 -11.49 4.48 12.05
C VAL A 200 -12.37 5.33 12.99
N GLU A 201 -12.15 5.24 14.30
CA GLU A 201 -12.89 6.02 15.31
C GLU A 201 -12.40 7.48 15.39
N THR A 202 -11.15 7.73 15.03
CA THR A 202 -10.52 9.05 15.19
C THR A 202 -10.70 9.96 13.98
N PHE A 203 -10.68 9.40 12.76
CA PHE A 203 -10.68 10.18 11.53
C PHE A 203 -11.90 9.88 10.66
N PRO A 204 -12.47 10.91 10.00
CA PRO A 204 -13.57 10.73 9.05
C PRO A 204 -13.10 10.25 7.67
N CYS A 205 -11.81 9.98 7.49
CA CYS A 205 -11.22 9.47 6.26
C CYS A 205 -11.32 7.95 6.17
N PRO A 206 -11.31 7.35 4.96
CA PRO A 206 -11.11 5.92 4.77
C PRO A 206 -9.78 5.47 5.39
N ILE A 207 -9.77 4.28 6.00
CA ILE A 207 -8.60 3.71 6.65
C ILE A 207 -8.16 2.44 5.92
N GLY A 208 -6.88 2.36 5.60
CA GLY A 208 -6.23 1.21 4.99
C GLY A 208 -5.16 0.60 5.88
N TYR A 209 -4.48 -0.41 5.35
CA TYR A 209 -3.35 -1.09 5.98
C TYR A 209 -2.20 -1.23 4.98
N SER A 210 -0.99 -0.89 5.39
CA SER A 210 0.25 -1.10 4.63
C SER A 210 1.16 -2.02 5.44
N GLY A 211 1.20 -3.31 5.05
CA GLY A 211 1.82 -4.38 5.83
C GLY A 211 3.22 -4.74 5.36
N HIS A 212 4.13 -4.94 6.34
CA HIS A 212 5.52 -5.35 6.10
C HIS A 212 5.86 -6.66 6.82
N GLU A 213 4.85 -7.37 7.28
CA GLU A 213 4.98 -8.69 7.93
C GLU A 213 5.28 -9.81 6.94
N VAL A 214 5.82 -10.91 7.44
CA VAL A 214 5.91 -12.17 6.69
C VAL A 214 4.55 -12.88 6.75
N GLY A 215 4.13 -13.44 5.61
CA GLY A 215 2.86 -14.16 5.51
C GLY A 215 1.68 -13.28 5.13
N LEU A 216 0.46 -13.80 5.20
CA LEU A 216 -0.75 -13.18 4.64
C LEU A 216 -1.83 -12.92 5.69
N ILE A 217 -1.79 -13.64 6.80
CA ILE A 217 -2.85 -13.62 7.82
C ILE A 217 -3.08 -12.22 8.40
N PRO A 218 -2.06 -11.46 8.81
CA PRO A 218 -2.29 -10.13 9.38
C PRO A 218 -2.99 -9.18 8.41
N THR A 219 -2.64 -9.24 7.11
CA THR A 219 -3.31 -8.43 6.08
C THR A 219 -4.81 -8.78 5.97
N VAL A 220 -5.17 -10.07 6.00
CA VAL A 220 -6.58 -10.51 5.96
C VAL A 220 -7.31 -10.07 7.24
N VAL A 221 -6.65 -10.17 8.39
CA VAL A 221 -7.20 -9.66 9.67
C VAL A 221 -7.42 -8.15 9.60
N ALA A 222 -6.50 -7.38 9.00
CA ALA A 222 -6.65 -5.95 8.82
C ALA A 222 -7.93 -5.59 8.03
N VAL A 223 -8.25 -6.33 6.97
CA VAL A 223 -9.50 -6.18 6.22
C VAL A 223 -10.71 -6.44 7.14
N SER A 224 -10.70 -7.51 7.93
CA SER A 224 -11.78 -7.81 8.88
C SER A 224 -11.93 -6.77 9.99
N MET A 225 -10.91 -5.95 10.23
CA MET A 225 -10.91 -4.83 11.17
C MET A 225 -11.37 -3.51 10.57
N GLY A 226 -11.67 -3.47 9.26
CA GLY A 226 -12.19 -2.31 8.56
C GLY A 226 -11.18 -1.59 7.67
N ALA A 227 -10.04 -2.20 7.35
CA ALA A 227 -9.15 -1.66 6.32
C ALA A 227 -9.81 -1.78 4.94
N CYS A 228 -10.12 -0.65 4.32
CA CYS A 228 -10.74 -0.58 2.98
C CYS A 228 -9.73 -0.61 1.84
N MET A 229 -8.44 -0.52 2.16
CA MET A 229 -7.32 -0.65 1.25
C MET A 229 -6.22 -1.45 1.95
N VAL A 230 -5.56 -2.33 1.22
CA VAL A 230 -4.36 -3.03 1.69
C VAL A 230 -3.23 -2.86 0.69
N GLU A 231 -2.02 -2.69 1.21
CA GLU A 231 -0.79 -2.56 0.45
C GLU A 231 0.22 -3.59 0.94
N ARG A 232 0.79 -4.36 0.03
CA ARG A 232 1.87 -5.31 0.33
C ARG A 232 2.97 -5.20 -0.72
N HIS A 233 4.21 -5.22 -0.25
CA HIS A 233 5.35 -5.40 -1.14
C HIS A 233 5.26 -6.72 -1.88
N ILE A 234 5.60 -6.71 -3.19
CA ILE A 234 5.68 -7.91 -4.02
C ILE A 234 7.10 -8.11 -4.53
N THR A 235 7.46 -9.38 -4.73
CA THR A 235 8.74 -9.79 -5.31
C THR A 235 8.56 -10.99 -6.23
N LEU A 236 9.48 -11.20 -7.15
CA LEU A 236 9.55 -12.44 -7.93
C LEU A 236 10.12 -13.59 -7.09
N ASP A 237 11.08 -13.29 -6.20
CA ASP A 237 11.72 -14.24 -5.29
C ASP A 237 12.26 -13.48 -4.07
N ARG A 238 11.90 -13.91 -2.87
CA ARG A 238 12.33 -13.30 -1.60
C ARG A 238 13.84 -13.46 -1.34
N ALA A 239 14.52 -14.36 -2.04
CA ALA A 239 15.97 -14.51 -2.00
C ALA A 239 16.73 -13.49 -2.86
N MET A 240 16.02 -12.70 -3.68
CA MET A 240 16.65 -11.63 -4.45
C MET A 240 17.27 -10.59 -3.52
N TRP A 241 18.31 -9.93 -4.03
CA TRP A 241 18.98 -8.85 -3.30
C TRP A 241 18.07 -7.63 -3.18
N GLY A 242 18.01 -7.01 -1.99
CA GLY A 242 17.23 -5.81 -1.72
C GLY A 242 16.65 -5.81 -0.31
N SER A 243 16.49 -4.62 0.29
CA SER A 243 16.02 -4.46 1.67
C SER A 243 14.58 -4.94 1.88
N ASP A 244 13.75 -4.87 0.84
CA ASP A 244 12.31 -5.08 0.96
C ASP A 244 11.89 -6.50 0.54
N GLN A 245 12.80 -7.25 -0.10
CA GLN A 245 12.52 -8.57 -0.67
C GLN A 245 12.03 -9.57 0.39
N ALA A 246 12.69 -9.60 1.55
CA ALA A 246 12.38 -10.55 2.62
C ALA A 246 10.97 -10.36 3.21
N ALA A 247 10.45 -9.14 3.25
CA ALA A 247 9.11 -8.80 3.71
C ALA A 247 8.03 -8.89 2.61
N SER A 248 8.46 -9.15 1.37
CA SER A 248 7.59 -9.12 0.20
C SER A 248 6.83 -10.43 -0.01
N VAL A 249 5.73 -10.32 -0.73
CA VAL A 249 4.87 -11.45 -1.11
C VAL A 249 5.25 -11.92 -2.51
N GLU A 250 5.51 -13.21 -2.66
CA GLU A 250 5.80 -13.86 -3.95
C GLU A 250 4.52 -14.10 -4.76
N PRO A 251 4.60 -14.41 -6.08
CA PRO A 251 3.43 -14.51 -6.96
C PRO A 251 2.33 -15.43 -6.44
N GLY A 252 2.66 -16.66 -5.99
CA GLY A 252 1.68 -17.58 -5.40
C GLY A 252 1.12 -17.10 -4.05
N GLY A 253 1.82 -16.17 -3.37
CA GLY A 253 1.32 -15.49 -2.19
C GLY A 253 0.28 -14.42 -2.54
N ILE A 254 0.52 -13.63 -3.60
CA ILE A 254 -0.42 -12.61 -4.09
C ILE A 254 -1.73 -13.26 -4.54
N GLU A 255 -1.67 -14.35 -5.31
CA GLU A 255 -2.86 -15.11 -5.71
C GLU A 255 -3.72 -15.50 -4.50
N ARG A 256 -3.09 -16.08 -3.48
CA ARG A 256 -3.78 -16.47 -2.25
C ARG A 256 -4.30 -15.27 -1.47
N LEU A 257 -3.54 -14.17 -1.38
CA LEU A 257 -3.94 -12.97 -0.66
C LEU A 257 -5.22 -12.37 -1.25
N VAL A 258 -5.26 -12.15 -2.55
CA VAL A 258 -6.44 -11.63 -3.25
C VAL A 258 -7.65 -12.52 -3.01
N LYS A 259 -7.48 -13.84 -3.18
CA LYS A 259 -8.54 -14.82 -2.90
C LYS A 259 -9.04 -14.75 -1.45
N TYR A 260 -8.12 -14.68 -0.48
CA TYR A 260 -8.49 -14.65 0.94
C TYR A 260 -9.22 -13.36 1.31
N ILE A 261 -8.82 -12.23 0.76
CA ILE A 261 -9.51 -10.95 0.95
C ILE A 261 -10.95 -11.06 0.44
N HIS A 262 -11.15 -11.48 -0.80
CA HIS A 262 -12.49 -11.61 -1.38
C HIS A 262 -13.38 -12.62 -0.63
N VAL A 263 -12.80 -13.72 -0.12
CA VAL A 263 -13.55 -14.68 0.71
C VAL A 263 -13.91 -14.07 2.05
N THR A 264 -12.98 -13.31 2.67
CA THR A 264 -13.20 -12.63 3.95
C THR A 264 -14.34 -11.61 3.83
N GLU A 265 -14.34 -10.77 2.81
CA GLU A 265 -15.38 -9.77 2.56
C GLU A 265 -16.77 -10.42 2.45
N LYS A 266 -16.88 -11.50 1.69
CA LYS A 266 -18.14 -12.26 1.58
C LYS A 266 -18.57 -12.88 2.91
N ALA A 267 -17.60 -13.38 3.70
CA ALA A 267 -17.86 -14.05 4.96
C ALA A 267 -18.25 -13.09 6.09
N LEU A 268 -17.80 -11.81 6.04
CA LEU A 268 -18.16 -10.80 7.02
C LEU A 268 -19.66 -10.52 7.07
N GLY A 269 -20.34 -10.53 5.91
CA GLY A 269 -21.78 -10.30 5.82
C GLY A 269 -22.21 -8.92 6.35
N ASP A 270 -23.47 -8.82 6.75
CA ASP A 270 -24.09 -7.57 7.24
C ASP A 270 -24.32 -7.53 8.76
N GLY A 271 -23.89 -8.56 9.50
CA GLY A 271 -24.05 -8.68 10.95
C GLY A 271 -25.49 -9.00 11.41
N VAL A 272 -26.45 -9.21 10.50
CA VAL A 272 -27.84 -9.55 10.87
C VAL A 272 -28.01 -11.06 10.95
N LYS A 273 -28.39 -11.56 12.14
CA LYS A 273 -28.64 -12.99 12.32
C LYS A 273 -29.95 -13.40 11.64
N ARG A 274 -29.87 -14.38 10.76
CA ARG A 274 -31.02 -14.97 10.05
C ARG A 274 -30.82 -16.46 9.83
N VAL A 275 -31.90 -17.15 9.53
CA VAL A 275 -31.86 -18.55 9.04
C VAL A 275 -31.73 -18.49 7.53
N TYR A 276 -30.68 -19.03 6.99
CA TYR A 276 -30.48 -19.13 5.55
C TYR A 276 -31.28 -20.32 4.97
N GLU A 277 -31.69 -20.24 3.71
CA GLU A 277 -32.41 -21.30 3.03
C GLU A 277 -31.66 -22.65 3.09
N SER A 278 -30.34 -22.63 2.98
CA SER A 278 -29.49 -23.82 3.12
C SER A 278 -29.55 -24.48 4.50
N GLU A 279 -29.99 -23.77 5.55
CA GLU A 279 -30.14 -24.31 6.91
C GLU A 279 -31.52 -24.95 7.17
N LEU A 280 -32.54 -24.72 6.31
CA LEU A 280 -33.91 -25.17 6.56
C LEU A 280 -34.02 -26.69 6.73
N ASN A 281 -33.30 -27.45 5.92
CA ASN A 281 -33.25 -28.89 6.04
C ASN A 281 -32.62 -29.36 7.36
N SER A 282 -31.52 -28.74 7.78
CA SER A 282 -30.89 -29.01 9.06
C SER A 282 -31.78 -28.58 10.24
N LEU A 283 -32.46 -27.44 10.10
CA LEU A 283 -33.40 -26.93 11.08
C LEU A 283 -34.54 -27.95 11.33
N SER A 284 -35.15 -28.43 10.26
CA SER A 284 -36.27 -29.38 10.37
C SER A 284 -35.88 -30.72 10.98
N ARG A 285 -34.67 -31.19 10.68
CA ARG A 285 -34.17 -32.50 11.08
C ARG A 285 -33.53 -32.52 12.47
N LEU A 286 -32.84 -31.43 12.87
CA LEU A 286 -32.01 -31.43 14.06
C LEU A 286 -32.65 -30.68 15.24
N ARG A 287 -33.56 -29.74 15.01
CA ARG A 287 -34.17 -28.96 16.09
C ARG A 287 -35.21 -29.86 16.81
N ARG A 288 -34.92 -30.14 18.11
CA ARG A 288 -35.76 -31.02 18.95
C ARG A 288 -37.07 -30.37 19.37
N VAL A 289 -37.01 -29.07 19.72
CA VAL A 289 -38.20 -28.29 20.11
C VAL A 289 -38.57 -27.40 18.91
N LYS A 290 -39.80 -27.51 18.46
CA LYS A 290 -40.39 -26.70 17.38
C LYS A 290 -41.50 -25.88 18.01
N ASP A 291 -41.39 -24.55 17.95
CA ASP A 291 -42.46 -23.63 18.35
C ASP A 291 -43.63 -23.72 17.38
#